data_52ebe27f2703ae871f2b68233d13671d
#
_entry.id   52ebe27f2703ae871f2b68233d13671d
#
_cell.length_a   1.000
_cell.length_b   1.000
_cell.length_c   1.000
_cell.angle_alpha   90.00
_cell.angle_beta   90.00
_cell.angle_gamma   90.00
#
_symmetry.space_group_name_H-M   'P 1'
#
loop_
_entity.id
_entity.type
_entity.pdbx_description
1 polymer ?
#
loop_
_entity_poly.entity_id
_entity_poly.type
_entity_poly.pdbx_seq_one_letter_code
_entity_poly.pdbx_strand_id
1 'polypeptide(L)'
;FKIKWVDVDPTTCNMDLDDLARKITPKTKAIMIVHWGGYPVDLDKLRDIQNKASKIIGFKPAIIEDCAHAFGSSYKGKKIGNHGNICTFSFQAIKHLTTGDGGALVVPHKDLYDRGKLLRWYGIDRETNSKDFRCEDDIKEWGYKFLASV
;
A
#
# COMPACT_ATOMS: atom_id res chain seq x y z
N PHE A 1 6.70 9.76 12.04
CA PHE A 1 5.30 10.07 11.73
C PHE A 1 4.46 10.07 13.02
N LYS A 2 3.39 10.91 13.04
CA LYS A 2 2.38 10.86 14.10
C LYS A 2 1.12 10.22 13.52
N ILE A 3 0.63 9.15 14.15
CA ILE A 3 -0.58 8.46 13.72
C ILE A 3 -1.79 9.21 14.29
N LYS A 4 -2.85 9.34 13.49
CA LYS A 4 -4.16 9.81 13.89
C LYS A 4 -5.18 8.74 13.52
N TRP A 5 -5.83 8.18 14.53
CA TRP A 5 -6.82 7.13 14.34
C TRP A 5 -8.13 7.71 13.80
N VAL A 6 -8.74 6.97 12.88
CA VAL A 6 -10.07 7.21 12.33
C VAL A 6 -10.96 6.08 12.79
N ASP A 7 -12.21 6.39 13.09
CA ASP A 7 -13.19 5.43 13.57
C ASP A 7 -13.61 4.46 12.47
N VAL A 8 -14.33 3.41 12.83
CA VAL A 8 -14.87 2.41 11.92
C VAL A 8 -16.38 2.59 11.73
N ASP A 9 -16.85 2.34 10.53
CA ASP A 9 -18.27 2.21 10.24
C ASP A 9 -18.74 0.84 10.77
N PRO A 10 -19.66 0.80 11.74
CA PRO A 10 -20.10 -0.45 12.36
C PRO A 10 -20.85 -1.38 11.41
N THR A 11 -21.34 -0.88 10.27
CA THR A 11 -22.06 -1.69 9.28
C THR A 11 -21.14 -2.45 8.33
N THR A 12 -19.96 -1.91 8.07
CA THR A 12 -18.98 -2.48 7.12
C THR A 12 -17.70 -2.95 7.77
N CYS A 13 -17.44 -2.52 9.02
CA CYS A 13 -16.16 -2.67 9.72
C CYS A 13 -14.98 -2.00 8.99
N ASN A 14 -15.23 -1.24 7.97
CA ASN A 14 -14.24 -0.43 7.28
C ASN A 14 -14.11 0.96 7.92
N MET A 15 -13.11 1.74 7.48
CA MET A 15 -12.92 3.11 7.94
C MET A 15 -14.17 3.97 7.72
N ASP A 16 -14.61 4.69 8.74
CA ASP A 16 -15.62 5.74 8.62
C ASP A 16 -15.03 6.93 7.85
N LEU A 17 -15.48 7.10 6.60
CA LEU A 17 -14.97 8.13 5.71
C LEU A 17 -15.45 9.54 6.10
N ASP A 18 -16.54 9.67 6.84
CA ASP A 18 -16.98 10.97 7.34
C ASP A 18 -16.12 11.41 8.53
N ASP A 19 -15.74 10.47 9.38
CA ASP A 19 -14.76 10.74 10.44
C ASP A 19 -13.37 11.04 9.85
N LEU A 20 -12.95 10.30 8.81
CA LEU A 20 -11.72 10.63 8.06
C LEU A 20 -11.73 12.08 7.59
N ALA A 21 -12.82 12.50 6.94
CA ALA A 21 -12.92 13.86 6.39
C ALA A 21 -12.76 14.94 7.49
N ARG A 22 -13.30 14.70 8.69
CA ARG A 22 -13.15 15.60 9.86
C ARG A 22 -11.73 15.61 10.43
N LYS A 23 -10.99 14.51 10.27
CA LYS A 23 -9.67 14.31 10.90
C LYS A 23 -8.48 14.72 10.03
N ILE A 24 -8.68 14.99 8.74
CA ILE A 24 -7.64 15.48 7.85
C ILE A 24 -7.16 16.86 8.30
N THR A 25 -5.84 17.07 8.23
CA THR A 25 -5.20 18.34 8.58
C THR A 25 -4.14 18.68 7.52
N PRO A 26 -3.63 19.93 7.49
CA PRO A 26 -2.51 20.30 6.61
C PRO A 26 -1.23 19.45 6.79
N LYS A 27 -1.14 18.71 7.88
CA LYS A 27 0.00 17.82 8.18
C LYS A 27 -0.24 16.37 7.71
N THR A 28 -1.42 16.03 7.19
CA THR A 28 -1.75 14.67 6.73
C THR A 28 -0.97 14.32 5.48
N LYS A 29 -0.05 13.36 5.55
CA LYS A 29 0.81 12.92 4.45
C LYS A 29 0.28 11.69 3.72
N ALA A 30 -0.38 10.80 4.46
CA ALA A 30 -0.94 9.57 3.92
C ALA A 30 -2.25 9.21 4.64
N ILE A 31 -3.09 8.47 3.94
CA ILE A 31 -4.32 7.86 4.44
C ILE A 31 -4.15 6.36 4.23
N MET A 32 -4.19 5.58 5.31
CA MET A 32 -4.10 4.13 5.25
C MET A 32 -5.46 3.55 5.56
N ILE A 33 -6.00 2.76 4.65
CA ILE A 33 -7.28 2.07 4.77
C ILE A 33 -7.07 0.56 4.75
N VAL A 34 -8.02 -0.19 5.29
CA VAL A 34 -8.08 -1.65 5.22
C VAL A 34 -9.37 -2.03 4.51
N HIS A 35 -9.31 -2.97 3.60
CA HIS A 35 -10.48 -3.62 3.01
C HIS A 35 -10.86 -4.83 3.87
N TRP A 36 -11.54 -4.56 4.99
CA TRP A 36 -11.82 -5.58 6.00
C TRP A 36 -12.68 -6.72 5.45
N GLY A 37 -12.28 -7.95 5.74
CA GLY A 37 -13.00 -9.15 5.25
C GLY A 37 -13.08 -9.27 3.73
N GLY A 38 -12.28 -8.50 2.98
CA GLY A 38 -12.35 -8.44 1.52
C GLY A 38 -13.45 -7.53 0.98
N TYR A 39 -14.21 -6.86 1.85
CA TYR A 39 -15.21 -5.87 1.46
C TYR A 39 -14.54 -4.52 1.17
N PRO A 40 -14.61 -4.01 -0.08
CA PRO A 40 -13.90 -2.78 -0.43
C PRO A 40 -14.46 -1.56 0.30
N VAL A 41 -13.56 -0.69 0.76
CA VAL A 41 -13.92 0.69 1.16
C VAL A 41 -14.51 1.43 -0.05
N ASP A 42 -15.41 2.37 0.16
CA ASP A 42 -15.90 3.26 -0.91
C ASP A 42 -14.75 4.13 -1.45
N LEU A 43 -14.12 3.64 -2.52
CA LEU A 43 -12.95 4.30 -3.12
C LEU A 43 -13.31 5.61 -3.81
N ASP A 44 -14.54 5.79 -4.27
CA ASP A 44 -14.97 7.06 -4.88
C ASP A 44 -15.11 8.14 -3.82
N LYS A 45 -15.80 7.86 -2.71
CA LYS A 45 -15.91 8.78 -1.57
C LYS A 45 -14.51 9.09 -0.99
N LEU A 46 -13.65 8.08 -0.85
CA LEU A 46 -12.28 8.28 -0.39
C LEU A 46 -11.49 9.20 -1.32
N ARG A 47 -11.62 9.04 -2.63
CA ARG A 47 -10.97 9.88 -3.65
C ARG A 47 -11.49 11.32 -3.61
N ASP A 48 -12.77 11.50 -3.40
CA ASP A 48 -13.36 12.84 -3.26
C ASP A 48 -12.82 13.57 -2.02
N ILE A 49 -12.71 12.85 -0.90
CA ILE A 49 -12.08 13.37 0.33
C ILE A 49 -10.61 13.72 0.08
N GLN A 50 -9.84 12.84 -0.57
CA GLN A 50 -8.46 13.10 -0.93
C GLN A 50 -8.31 14.34 -1.83
N ASN A 51 -9.18 14.50 -2.83
CA ASN A 51 -9.15 15.64 -3.75
C ASN A 51 -9.52 16.96 -3.04
N LYS A 52 -10.49 16.94 -2.14
CA LYS A 52 -10.84 18.09 -1.30
C LYS A 52 -9.66 18.45 -0.37
N ALA A 53 -9.08 17.46 0.27
CA ALA A 53 -7.93 17.63 1.14
C ALA A 53 -6.74 18.23 0.38
N SER A 54 -6.46 17.78 -0.84
CA SER A 54 -5.32 18.26 -1.63
C SER A 54 -5.38 19.76 -1.92
N LYS A 55 -6.60 20.32 -2.10
CA LYS A 55 -6.81 21.75 -2.31
C LYS A 55 -6.46 22.60 -1.07
N ILE A 56 -6.67 22.02 0.13
CA ILE A 56 -6.39 22.69 1.41
C ILE A 56 -4.91 22.53 1.79
N ILE A 57 -4.35 21.36 1.52
CA ILE A 57 -3.00 20.97 1.96
C ILE A 57 -1.93 21.47 0.99
N GLY A 58 -2.26 21.67 -0.29
CA GLY A 58 -1.32 22.03 -1.36
C GLY A 58 -0.59 20.83 -2.00
N PHE A 59 -0.87 19.61 -1.57
CA PHE A 59 -0.42 18.36 -2.19
C PHE A 59 -1.44 17.25 -1.96
N LYS A 60 -1.35 16.19 -2.74
CA LYS A 60 -2.27 15.03 -2.65
C LYS A 60 -1.73 14.01 -1.65
N PRO A 61 -2.40 13.78 -0.49
CA PRO A 61 -1.98 12.74 0.44
C PRO A 61 -2.00 11.37 -0.24
N ALA A 62 -0.98 10.54 0.01
CA ALA A 62 -0.95 9.18 -0.54
C ALA A 62 -2.08 8.34 0.06
N ILE A 63 -2.73 7.50 -0.75
CA ILE A 63 -3.61 6.43 -0.26
C ILE A 63 -2.83 5.13 -0.26
N ILE A 64 -2.86 4.46 0.89
CA ILE A 64 -2.28 3.13 1.10
C ILE A 64 -3.44 2.19 1.44
N GLU A 65 -3.65 1.18 0.60
CA GLU A 65 -4.69 0.16 0.77
C GLU A 65 -4.06 -1.11 1.37
N ASP A 66 -4.46 -1.49 2.57
CA ASP A 66 -4.22 -2.82 3.09
C ASP A 66 -5.24 -3.77 2.50
N CYS A 67 -4.78 -4.57 1.56
CA CYS A 67 -5.56 -5.54 0.80
C CYS A 67 -5.32 -6.98 1.28
N ALA A 68 -4.84 -7.17 2.51
CA ALA A 68 -4.51 -8.50 3.04
C ALA A 68 -5.70 -9.48 3.06
N HIS A 69 -6.94 -8.98 3.00
CA HIS A 69 -8.17 -9.77 2.89
C HIS A 69 -8.84 -9.63 1.51
N ALA A 70 -8.30 -8.82 0.60
CA ALA A 70 -9.02 -8.37 -0.60
C ALA A 70 -8.42 -8.83 -1.93
N PHE A 71 -7.54 -9.84 -1.92
CA PHE A 71 -7.02 -10.40 -3.16
C PHE A 71 -8.20 -11.02 -3.96
N GLY A 72 -8.36 -10.56 -5.21
CA GLY A 72 -9.48 -10.98 -6.06
C GLY A 72 -10.78 -10.18 -5.91
N SER A 73 -10.93 -9.38 -4.84
CA SER A 73 -12.07 -8.47 -4.68
C SER A 73 -12.11 -7.41 -5.77
N SER A 74 -13.31 -6.84 -5.99
CA SER A 74 -13.52 -5.80 -7.00
C SER A 74 -14.35 -4.66 -6.44
N TYR A 75 -14.02 -3.44 -6.81
CA TYR A 75 -14.82 -2.25 -6.57
C TYR A 75 -15.32 -1.71 -7.91
N LYS A 76 -16.65 -1.63 -8.08
CA LYS A 76 -17.31 -1.19 -9.33
C LYS A 76 -16.75 -1.87 -10.59
N GLY A 77 -16.61 -3.21 -10.53
CA GLY A 77 -16.15 -4.04 -11.64
C GLY A 77 -14.63 -4.03 -11.88
N LYS A 78 -13.85 -3.24 -11.16
CA LYS A 78 -12.39 -3.18 -11.28
C LYS A 78 -11.73 -3.84 -10.08
N LYS A 79 -10.76 -4.73 -10.32
CA LYS A 79 -10.05 -5.44 -9.24
C LYS A 79 -9.33 -4.48 -8.30
N ILE A 80 -9.40 -4.74 -6.99
CA ILE A 80 -8.59 -4.07 -5.99
C ILE A 80 -7.11 -4.26 -6.34
N GLY A 81 -6.32 -3.22 -6.17
CA GLY A 81 -4.93 -3.11 -6.65
C GLY A 81 -4.78 -2.35 -7.97
N ASN A 82 -5.87 -2.12 -8.71
CA ASN A 82 -5.82 -1.42 -10.00
C ASN A 82 -6.40 0.02 -9.97
N HIS A 83 -6.66 0.57 -8.77
CA HIS A 83 -7.28 1.89 -8.63
C HIS A 83 -6.27 3.04 -8.55
N GLY A 84 -4.97 2.76 -8.77
CA GLY A 84 -3.91 3.78 -8.82
C GLY A 84 -3.41 4.23 -7.44
N ASN A 85 -3.65 3.44 -6.41
CA ASN A 85 -3.13 3.64 -5.05
C ASN A 85 -1.99 2.66 -4.76
N ILE A 86 -1.30 2.86 -3.65
CA ILE A 86 -0.34 1.87 -3.12
C ILE A 86 -1.15 0.78 -2.44
N CYS A 87 -0.95 -0.49 -2.82
CA CYS A 87 -1.69 -1.62 -2.25
C CYS A 87 -0.74 -2.69 -1.73
N THR A 88 -1.04 -3.22 -0.56
CA THR A 88 -0.31 -4.35 0.04
C THR A 88 -1.20 -5.57 0.11
N PHE A 89 -0.72 -6.71 -0.37
CA PHE A 89 -1.40 -8.00 -0.28
C PHE A 89 -0.61 -8.95 0.60
N SER A 90 -1.33 -9.79 1.33
CA SER A 90 -0.74 -10.87 2.13
C SER A 90 -1.02 -12.22 1.48
N PHE A 91 -0.01 -13.06 1.41
CA PHE A 91 -0.09 -14.46 0.98
C PHE A 91 0.32 -15.41 2.11
N GLN A 92 0.17 -14.95 3.34
CA GLN A 92 0.43 -15.74 4.54
C GLN A 92 -0.54 -16.93 4.63
N ALA A 93 -0.17 -17.99 5.34
CA ALA A 93 -0.83 -19.30 5.37
C ALA A 93 -2.35 -19.27 5.59
N ILE A 94 -2.87 -18.32 6.39
CA ILE A 94 -4.32 -18.20 6.67
C ILE A 94 -5.11 -17.44 5.61
N LYS A 95 -4.46 -16.91 4.57
CA LYS A 95 -5.14 -16.13 3.52
C LYS A 95 -5.77 -17.07 2.49
N HIS A 96 -6.81 -16.58 1.80
CA HIS A 96 -7.53 -17.34 0.76
C HIS A 96 -6.69 -17.67 -0.50
N LEU A 97 -5.61 -16.92 -0.72
CA LEU A 97 -4.51 -17.29 -1.59
C LEU A 97 -3.23 -17.26 -0.76
N THR A 98 -2.49 -18.36 -0.73
CA THR A 98 -1.30 -18.48 0.11
C THR A 98 -0.10 -19.02 -0.64
N THR A 99 1.07 -18.55 -0.24
CA THR A 99 2.39 -19.12 -0.61
C THR A 99 3.15 -19.61 0.63
N GLY A 100 2.40 -19.93 1.72
CA GLY A 100 2.94 -20.21 3.04
C GLY A 100 3.20 -18.91 3.81
N ASP A 101 4.24 -18.23 3.44
CA ASP A 101 4.50 -16.81 3.75
C ASP A 101 4.66 -16.03 2.44
N GLY A 102 4.43 -14.73 2.51
CA GLY A 102 4.63 -13.87 1.36
C GLY A 102 3.65 -12.72 1.30
N GLY A 103 3.86 -11.89 0.29
CA GLY A 103 3.02 -10.74 0.02
C GLY A 103 3.38 -10.08 -1.29
N ALA A 104 2.55 -9.13 -1.70
CA ALA A 104 2.83 -8.30 -2.85
C ALA A 104 2.60 -6.83 -2.51
N LEU A 105 3.45 -5.97 -3.08
CA LEU A 105 3.29 -4.53 -3.07
C LEU A 105 2.99 -4.08 -4.50
N VAL A 106 1.84 -3.45 -4.68
CA VAL A 106 1.46 -2.79 -5.93
C VAL A 106 1.64 -1.29 -5.75
N VAL A 107 2.33 -0.67 -6.69
CA VAL A 107 2.62 0.77 -6.65
C VAL A 107 2.25 1.43 -7.98
N PRO A 108 1.72 2.68 -7.95
CA PRO A 108 1.22 3.32 -9.16
C PRO A 108 2.30 3.92 -10.06
N HIS A 109 3.53 4.08 -9.56
CA HIS A 109 4.62 4.78 -10.25
C HIS A 109 5.87 3.92 -10.36
N LYS A 110 6.55 4.04 -11.50
CA LYS A 110 7.74 3.24 -11.79
C LYS A 110 8.90 3.50 -10.84
N ASP A 111 9.11 4.74 -10.42
CA ASP A 111 10.13 5.13 -9.45
C ASP A 111 9.94 4.43 -8.09
N LEU A 112 8.70 4.33 -7.62
CA LEU A 112 8.38 3.57 -6.40
C LEU A 112 8.61 2.07 -6.59
N TYR A 113 8.31 1.53 -7.77
CA TYR A 113 8.57 0.14 -8.10
C TYR A 113 10.07 -0.16 -8.11
N ASP A 114 10.85 0.65 -8.82
CA ASP A 114 12.30 0.48 -8.94
C ASP A 114 12.97 0.57 -7.54
N ARG A 115 12.57 1.57 -6.75
CA ARG A 115 13.05 1.70 -5.37
C ARG A 115 12.61 0.53 -4.49
N GLY A 116 11.36 0.08 -4.62
CA GLY A 116 10.84 -1.08 -3.88
C GLY A 116 11.62 -2.37 -4.17
N LYS A 117 12.05 -2.57 -5.43
CA LYS A 117 12.91 -3.70 -5.81
C LYS A 117 14.25 -3.70 -5.07
N LEU A 118 14.86 -2.53 -4.93
CA LEU A 118 16.11 -2.40 -4.17
C LEU A 118 15.88 -2.64 -2.67
N LEU A 119 14.90 -1.94 -2.09
CA LEU A 119 14.64 -1.99 -0.65
C LEU A 119 14.25 -3.40 -0.17
N ARG A 120 13.53 -4.19 -0.97
CA ARG A 120 13.14 -5.55 -0.61
C ARG A 120 14.30 -6.54 -0.48
N TRP A 121 15.46 -6.21 -1.06
CA TRP A 121 16.63 -7.08 -1.07
C TRP A 121 17.92 -6.31 -0.81
N TYR A 122 18.10 -5.84 0.42
CA TYR A 122 19.34 -5.22 0.92
C TYR A 122 19.86 -4.03 0.12
N GLY A 123 19.08 -3.42 -0.76
CA GLY A 123 19.52 -2.36 -1.67
C GLY A 123 20.25 -2.86 -2.93
N ILE A 124 20.31 -4.18 -3.14
CA ILE A 124 21.01 -4.80 -4.27
C ILE A 124 20.14 -4.81 -5.51
N ASP A 125 20.63 -4.23 -6.60
CA ASP A 125 20.00 -4.32 -7.91
C ASP A 125 20.47 -5.57 -8.65
N ARG A 126 19.61 -6.60 -8.67
CA ARG A 126 19.91 -7.87 -9.30
C ARG A 126 19.79 -7.87 -10.84
N GLU A 127 19.24 -6.83 -11.42
CA GLU A 127 19.02 -6.75 -12.87
C GLU A 127 20.18 -6.04 -13.58
N THR A 128 20.76 -5.05 -12.92
CA THR A 128 21.90 -4.28 -13.48
C THR A 128 23.24 -4.84 -13.09
N ASN A 129 23.32 -5.58 -11.97
CA ASN A 129 24.57 -6.17 -11.53
C ASN A 129 24.92 -7.39 -12.38
N SER A 130 25.91 -7.16 -13.23
CA SER A 130 26.46 -8.19 -14.07
C SER A 130 27.35 -9.14 -13.25
N LYS A 131 27.03 -10.40 -13.33
CA LYS A 131 27.93 -11.56 -13.47
C LYS A 131 29.06 -11.81 -12.45
N ASP A 132 29.55 -10.83 -11.68
CA ASP A 132 30.65 -11.02 -10.75
C ASP A 132 30.18 -10.99 -9.29
N PHE A 133 31.00 -11.50 -8.42
CA PHE A 133 30.70 -11.81 -7.02
C PHE A 133 29.84 -10.77 -6.30
N ARG A 134 28.81 -11.23 -5.59
CA ARG A 134 27.81 -10.48 -4.81
C ARG A 134 28.36 -9.51 -3.76
N CYS A 135 29.67 -9.43 -3.60
CA CYS A 135 30.34 -8.65 -2.55
C CYS A 135 30.92 -7.32 -3.05
N GLU A 136 30.83 -7.04 -4.35
CA GLU A 136 31.50 -5.86 -4.95
C GLU A 136 30.55 -4.72 -5.30
N ASP A 137 29.25 -4.86 -4.95
CA ASP A 137 28.26 -3.88 -5.32
C ASP A 137 28.20 -2.72 -4.33
N ASP A 138 28.38 -1.51 -4.84
CA ASP A 138 28.13 -0.27 -4.09
C ASP A 138 26.63 -0.13 -3.82
N ILE A 139 26.22 -0.35 -2.58
CA ILE A 139 24.85 -0.20 -2.13
C ILE A 139 24.58 1.29 -1.89
N LYS A 140 23.78 1.90 -2.76
CA LYS A 140 23.42 3.33 -2.69
C LYS A 140 22.37 3.64 -1.62
N GLU A 141 21.50 2.68 -1.30
CA GLU A 141 20.44 2.82 -0.31
C GLU A 141 20.30 1.50 0.47
N TRP A 142 20.17 1.62 1.77
CA TRP A 142 19.98 0.44 2.63
C TRP A 142 18.61 -0.17 2.39
N GLY A 143 18.59 -1.49 2.20
CA GLY A 143 17.37 -2.28 2.10
C GLY A 143 17.33 -3.37 3.17
N TYR A 144 16.24 -4.15 3.13
CA TYR A 144 15.97 -5.22 4.06
C TYR A 144 15.66 -6.52 3.30
N LYS A 145 15.63 -7.64 4.00
CA LYS A 145 15.15 -8.89 3.43
C LYS A 145 13.63 -8.99 3.62
N PHE A 146 12.86 -8.53 2.65
CA PHE A 146 11.42 -8.70 2.61
C PHE A 146 11.01 -9.81 1.63
N LEU A 147 11.60 -10.97 1.78
CA LEU A 147 11.23 -12.16 1.00
C LEU A 147 10.46 -13.12 1.88
N ALA A 148 9.56 -13.88 1.26
CA ALA A 148 9.00 -15.05 1.90
C ALA A 148 10.14 -15.98 2.35
N SER A 149 10.08 -16.45 3.58
CA SER A 149 10.93 -17.55 4.01
C SER A 149 10.44 -18.81 3.31
N VAL A 150 11.30 -19.41 2.53
CA VAL A 150 11.07 -20.73 1.90
C VAL A 150 11.54 -21.78 2.85
#